data_4e3fc63e59084ad61673f1f7b9caa0ba
#
_entry.id   4e3fc63e59084ad61673f1f7b9caa0ba
#
_cell.length_a   1.000
_cell.length_b   1.000
_cell.length_c   1.000
_cell.angle_alpha   90.00
_cell.angle_beta   90.00
_cell.angle_gamma   90.00
#
_symmetry.space_group_name_H-M   'P 1'
#
loop_
_entity.id
_entity.type
_entity.pdbx_description
1 polymer ?
#
loop_
_entity_poly.entity_id
_entity_poly.type
_entity_poly.pdbx_seq_one_letter_code
_entity_poly.pdbx_strand_id
1 'polypeptide(L)'
;GYLSFMQNRWVALMLDAKLDSGLLQGLVGKYQPNLIWMPDFRVQEFTNAKLIYQDYGYSLIELNSDQIHLHTDLGLLLTTSGSTGSPKLVRLSYQNLLANAFSIAEYLDITAEERPITSLPMYYSFGLSVINSHVVKGATLLLSKRGLMEKEFWNMLKEQKGTSMSGVPYTFEMLHRLRFQRMDLPDLRTITQAGGKLNDNLIEFFALHAQKTGQRFFVMYGQTEATARMSYLPYQQTLDKIGSIGIPIPGGRFMLMDDLRNEITETGKSGELVYFGENVSLGYAESQDDLLLGDENQGCLATGDIAQVDSDGYYYIVGRKKRFIKIFGNRVNLDASEQLLKAFYPDTVCTGRDDRMYIYTLQSGKEDEIRSFIAHKLGIHISAFVVRQINEIPKNNSGKVLYAHLSIE
;
A
#
# COMPACT_ATOMS: atom_id res chain seq x y z
N GLY A 1 -14.30 -2.22 -18.22
CA GLY A 1 -12.89 -2.44 -18.63
C GLY A 1 -12.24 -3.58 -17.87
N TYR A 2 -11.81 -3.37 -16.59
CA TYR A 2 -10.96 -4.33 -15.86
C TYR A 2 -11.52 -5.77 -15.85
N LEU A 3 -12.76 -5.98 -15.41
CA LEU A 3 -13.35 -7.34 -15.36
C LEU A 3 -13.49 -7.97 -16.75
N SER A 4 -13.78 -7.17 -17.78
CA SER A 4 -13.84 -7.63 -19.16
C SER A 4 -12.45 -8.10 -19.65
N PHE A 5 -11.38 -7.34 -19.31
CA PHE A 5 -10.02 -7.75 -19.66
C PHE A 5 -9.63 -9.05 -18.96
N MET A 6 -9.92 -9.18 -17.66
CA MET A 6 -9.70 -10.42 -16.91
C MET A 6 -10.43 -11.62 -17.53
N GLN A 7 -11.70 -11.46 -17.88
CA GLN A 7 -12.52 -12.52 -18.47
C GLN A 7 -12.00 -12.99 -19.84
N ASN A 8 -11.47 -12.04 -20.64
CA ASN A 8 -10.92 -12.34 -21.96
C ASN A 8 -9.42 -12.69 -21.92
N ARG A 9 -8.83 -12.80 -20.75
CA ARG A 9 -7.41 -13.04 -20.54
C ARG A 9 -6.50 -12.00 -21.22
N TRP A 10 -6.94 -10.75 -21.25
CA TRP A 10 -6.13 -9.64 -21.67
C TRP A 10 -5.35 -9.09 -20.47
N VAL A 11 -4.03 -9.08 -20.59
CA VAL A 11 -3.17 -8.57 -19.52
C VAL A 11 -3.28 -7.04 -19.46
N ALA A 12 -3.72 -6.54 -18.32
CA ALA A 12 -3.88 -5.10 -18.12
C ALA A 12 -2.73 -4.51 -17.30
N LEU A 13 -2.21 -3.34 -17.72
CA LEU A 13 -1.42 -2.47 -16.87
C LEU A 13 -2.34 -1.39 -16.29
N MET A 14 -2.50 -1.39 -14.96
CA MET A 14 -3.38 -0.43 -14.29
C MET A 14 -2.62 0.84 -13.96
N LEU A 15 -3.10 1.97 -14.47
CA LEU A 15 -2.48 3.28 -14.31
C LEU A 15 -3.47 4.33 -13.81
N ASP A 16 -2.95 5.39 -13.18
CA ASP A 16 -3.74 6.58 -12.88
C ASP A 16 -4.18 7.26 -14.19
N ALA A 17 -5.47 7.53 -14.34
CA ALA A 17 -6.01 8.27 -15.48
C ALA A 17 -5.42 9.69 -15.61
N LYS A 18 -4.83 10.22 -14.54
CA LYS A 18 -4.16 11.52 -14.49
C LYS A 18 -2.64 11.42 -14.55
N LEU A 19 -2.10 10.23 -14.88
CA LEU A 19 -0.66 10.06 -15.03
C LEU A 19 -0.10 11.10 -16.01
N ASP A 20 1.06 11.66 -15.70
CA ASP A 20 1.77 12.60 -16.58
C ASP A 20 1.93 12.03 -17.99
N SER A 21 1.71 12.86 -19.01
CA SER A 21 1.73 12.43 -20.41
C SER A 21 3.10 11.91 -20.84
N GLY A 22 4.19 12.49 -20.35
CA GLY A 22 5.55 12.02 -20.63
C GLY A 22 5.82 10.64 -20.04
N LEU A 23 5.36 10.40 -18.81
CA LEU A 23 5.45 9.09 -18.16
C LEU A 23 4.58 8.05 -18.88
N LEU A 24 3.36 8.41 -19.30
CA LEU A 24 2.51 7.53 -20.10
C LEU A 24 3.16 7.14 -21.42
N GLN A 25 3.68 8.11 -22.17
CA GLN A 25 4.38 7.85 -23.43
C GLN A 25 5.63 6.98 -23.23
N GLY A 26 6.37 7.21 -22.13
CA GLY A 26 7.51 6.37 -21.77
C GLY A 26 7.12 4.92 -21.51
N LEU A 27 6.02 4.67 -20.79
CA LEU A 27 5.49 3.33 -20.56
C LEU A 27 4.98 2.68 -21.86
N VAL A 28 4.27 3.43 -22.70
CA VAL A 28 3.80 2.95 -24.00
C VAL A 28 4.96 2.60 -24.91
N GLY A 29 5.98 3.44 -25.00
CA GLY A 29 7.18 3.17 -25.79
C GLY A 29 7.97 1.95 -25.30
N LYS A 30 7.99 1.73 -23.98
CA LYS A 30 8.73 0.63 -23.35
C LYS A 30 8.03 -0.72 -23.45
N TYR A 31 6.71 -0.76 -23.21
CA TYR A 31 5.94 -2.01 -23.16
C TYR A 31 5.10 -2.26 -24.40
N GLN A 32 4.98 -1.29 -25.30
CA GLN A 32 4.31 -1.36 -26.61
C GLN A 32 2.93 -2.05 -26.56
N PRO A 33 1.98 -1.58 -25.71
CA PRO A 33 0.68 -2.24 -25.58
C PRO A 33 -0.10 -2.20 -26.90
N ASN A 34 -0.91 -3.22 -27.16
CA ASN A 34 -1.80 -3.23 -28.33
C ASN A 34 -2.94 -2.22 -28.16
N LEU A 35 -3.50 -2.12 -26.95
CA LEU A 35 -4.71 -1.38 -26.65
C LEU A 35 -4.50 -0.47 -25.45
N ILE A 36 -5.17 0.69 -25.46
CA ILE A 36 -5.31 1.54 -24.29
C ILE A 36 -6.79 1.84 -24.04
N TRP A 37 -7.26 1.63 -22.82
CA TRP A 37 -8.54 2.10 -22.30
C TRP A 37 -8.31 3.33 -21.45
N MET A 38 -8.68 4.52 -21.95
CA MET A 38 -8.36 5.80 -21.33
C MET A 38 -9.51 6.80 -21.38
N PRO A 39 -9.49 7.87 -20.55
CA PRO A 39 -10.48 8.95 -20.65
C PRO A 39 -10.47 9.60 -22.05
N ASP A 40 -11.66 9.94 -22.56
CA ASP A 40 -11.85 10.50 -23.92
C ASP A 40 -10.96 11.72 -24.20
N PHE A 41 -10.77 12.58 -23.20
CA PHE A 41 -9.97 13.81 -23.37
C PHE A 41 -8.50 13.57 -23.59
N ARG A 42 -8.00 12.34 -23.36
CA ARG A 42 -6.59 11.94 -23.57
C ARG A 42 -6.32 11.28 -24.92
N VAL A 43 -7.36 10.91 -25.66
CA VAL A 43 -7.19 10.20 -26.96
C VAL A 43 -6.32 10.97 -27.93
N GLN A 44 -6.39 12.30 -27.91
CA GLN A 44 -5.57 13.19 -28.74
C GLN A 44 -4.05 13.06 -28.50
N GLU A 45 -3.63 12.45 -27.38
CA GLU A 45 -2.21 12.16 -27.14
C GLU A 45 -1.66 11.05 -28.07
N PHE A 46 -2.55 10.34 -28.78
CA PHE A 46 -2.23 9.21 -29.67
C PHE A 46 -2.81 9.40 -31.07
N THR A 47 -2.22 10.28 -31.87
CA THR A 47 -2.74 10.74 -33.17
C THR A 47 -2.88 9.65 -34.22
N ASN A 48 -2.09 8.56 -34.13
CA ASN A 48 -2.12 7.45 -35.09
C ASN A 48 -2.93 6.24 -34.59
N ALA A 49 -3.57 6.35 -33.42
CA ALA A 49 -4.34 5.26 -32.86
C ALA A 49 -5.72 5.13 -33.53
N LYS A 50 -6.20 3.91 -33.65
CA LYS A 50 -7.53 3.60 -34.15
C LYS A 50 -8.53 3.50 -33.01
N LEU A 51 -9.58 4.31 -33.02
CA LEU A 51 -10.68 4.18 -32.05
C LEU A 51 -11.47 2.88 -32.32
N ILE A 52 -11.53 2.01 -31.30
CA ILE A 52 -12.28 0.72 -31.34
C ILE A 52 -13.66 0.85 -30.71
N TYR A 53 -13.73 1.46 -29.52
CA TYR A 53 -14.94 1.54 -28.72
C TYR A 53 -14.91 2.77 -27.82
N GLN A 54 -16.06 3.35 -27.55
CA GLN A 54 -16.17 4.51 -26.66
C GLN A 54 -17.47 4.40 -25.84
N ASP A 55 -17.32 4.54 -24.51
CA ASP A 55 -18.46 4.58 -23.60
C ASP A 55 -18.06 5.13 -22.22
N TYR A 56 -19.01 5.64 -21.46
CA TYR A 56 -18.81 6.15 -20.09
C TYR A 56 -17.71 7.22 -19.94
N GLY A 57 -17.45 8.00 -21.00
CA GLY A 57 -16.38 9.02 -21.01
C GLY A 57 -14.98 8.44 -21.16
N TYR A 58 -14.88 7.20 -21.65
CA TYR A 58 -13.63 6.48 -21.95
C TYR A 58 -13.64 5.94 -23.37
N SER A 59 -12.46 5.86 -23.92
CA SER A 59 -12.20 5.30 -25.25
C SER A 59 -11.23 4.13 -25.18
N LEU A 60 -11.49 3.07 -25.95
CA LEU A 60 -10.57 2.00 -26.28
C LEU A 60 -9.93 2.30 -27.61
N ILE A 61 -8.63 2.49 -27.62
CA ILE A 61 -7.84 2.76 -28.83
C ILE A 61 -6.85 1.63 -29.09
N GLU A 62 -6.65 1.30 -30.34
CA GLU A 62 -5.62 0.37 -30.83
C GLU A 62 -4.38 1.16 -31.28
N LEU A 63 -3.23 0.81 -30.71
CA LEU A 63 -1.95 1.44 -31.01
C LEU A 63 -1.14 0.61 -32.00
N ASN A 64 -1.13 -0.70 -31.80
CA ASN A 64 -0.31 -1.64 -32.57
C ASN A 64 -1.10 -2.94 -32.70
N SER A 65 -1.06 -3.54 -33.90
CA SER A 65 -1.69 -4.83 -34.20
C SER A 65 -0.69 -6.01 -34.11
N ASP A 66 0.61 -5.72 -33.88
CA ASP A 66 1.61 -6.79 -33.76
C ASP A 66 1.33 -7.65 -32.54
N GLN A 67 1.56 -8.95 -32.67
CA GLN A 67 1.32 -9.88 -31.59
C GLN A 67 2.40 -9.71 -30.51
N ILE A 68 1.98 -9.38 -29.28
CA ILE A 68 2.85 -9.36 -28.11
C ILE A 68 2.78 -10.76 -27.46
N HIS A 69 3.94 -11.37 -27.32
CA HIS A 69 4.05 -12.63 -26.59
C HIS A 69 4.15 -12.34 -25.08
N LEU A 70 3.29 -12.98 -24.30
CA LEU A 70 3.22 -12.84 -22.85
C LEU A 70 3.27 -14.22 -22.19
N HIS A 71 3.78 -14.29 -20.96
CA HIS A 71 3.67 -15.52 -20.18
C HIS A 71 2.21 -15.88 -19.96
N THR A 72 1.86 -17.15 -20.09
CA THR A 72 0.46 -17.63 -20.06
C THR A 72 -0.27 -17.34 -18.74
N ASP A 73 0.46 -17.32 -17.65
CA ASP A 73 -0.10 -17.08 -16.32
C ASP A 73 -0.20 -15.58 -15.97
N LEU A 74 0.49 -14.72 -16.75
CA LEU A 74 0.44 -13.28 -16.49
C LEU A 74 -0.98 -12.75 -16.70
N GLY A 75 -1.53 -12.11 -15.66
CA GLY A 75 -2.89 -11.56 -15.67
C GLY A 75 -2.94 -10.05 -15.51
N LEU A 76 -2.00 -9.49 -14.74
CA LEU A 76 -2.05 -8.07 -14.39
C LEU A 76 -0.65 -7.51 -14.15
N LEU A 77 -0.50 -6.23 -14.45
CA LEU A 77 0.68 -5.43 -14.14
C LEU A 77 0.27 -4.25 -13.24
N LEU A 78 1.01 -4.05 -12.16
CA LEU A 78 0.83 -2.90 -11.26
C LEU A 78 2.15 -2.16 -11.09
N THR A 79 2.06 -0.83 -10.94
CA THR A 79 3.22 -0.01 -10.56
C THR A 79 3.47 -0.09 -9.05
N THR A 80 4.72 -0.03 -8.61
CA THR A 80 5.06 0.14 -7.21
C THR A 80 5.02 1.62 -6.81
N SER A 81 4.59 1.90 -5.58
CA SER A 81 4.45 3.26 -5.03
C SER A 81 5.77 3.93 -4.65
N GLY A 82 6.86 3.69 -5.34
CA GLY A 82 8.18 4.18 -4.88
C GLY A 82 9.21 4.49 -5.95
N SER A 83 8.89 4.34 -7.22
CA SER A 83 9.87 4.52 -8.29
C SER A 83 9.77 5.89 -8.95
N THR A 84 10.63 6.80 -8.55
CA THR A 84 11.00 7.97 -9.35
C THR A 84 11.89 7.51 -10.52
N GLY A 85 11.38 7.58 -11.74
CA GLY A 85 12.20 7.49 -12.95
C GLY A 85 11.78 6.41 -13.95
N SER A 86 11.82 5.16 -13.66
CA SER A 86 11.29 4.09 -14.52
C SER A 86 10.58 3.08 -13.62
N PRO A 87 9.24 3.07 -13.58
CA PRO A 87 8.53 2.21 -12.68
C PRO A 87 8.77 0.75 -13.07
N LYS A 88 9.32 -0.02 -12.12
CA LYS A 88 9.25 -1.47 -12.20
C LYS A 88 7.78 -1.86 -12.08
N LEU A 89 7.31 -2.69 -12.98
CA LEU A 89 5.98 -3.26 -12.91
C LEU A 89 6.03 -4.57 -12.13
N VAL A 90 5.09 -4.76 -11.22
CA VAL A 90 4.88 -6.05 -10.56
C VAL A 90 4.04 -6.92 -11.48
N ARG A 91 4.53 -8.12 -11.80
CA ARG A 91 3.85 -9.12 -12.63
C ARG A 91 2.99 -10.02 -11.75
N LEU A 92 1.68 -9.96 -11.92
CA LEU A 92 0.72 -10.75 -11.15
C LEU A 92 0.04 -11.78 -12.05
N SER A 93 -0.02 -13.02 -11.59
CA SER A 93 -0.77 -14.07 -12.28
C SER A 93 -2.27 -13.99 -11.94
N TYR A 94 -3.10 -14.63 -12.75
CA TYR A 94 -4.52 -14.84 -12.42
C TYR A 94 -4.68 -15.59 -11.10
N GLN A 95 -3.80 -16.56 -10.82
CA GLN A 95 -3.80 -17.31 -9.56
C GLN A 95 -3.47 -16.41 -8.37
N ASN A 96 -2.48 -15.53 -8.48
CA ASN A 96 -2.16 -14.58 -7.40
C ASN A 96 -3.37 -13.70 -7.05
N LEU A 97 -4.08 -13.18 -8.07
CA LEU A 97 -5.26 -12.33 -7.88
C LEU A 97 -6.41 -13.09 -7.20
N LEU A 98 -6.67 -14.32 -7.62
CA LEU A 98 -7.73 -15.16 -7.06
C LEU A 98 -7.40 -15.61 -5.63
N ALA A 99 -6.17 -16.11 -5.39
CA ALA A 99 -5.73 -16.53 -4.07
C ALA A 99 -5.86 -15.41 -3.05
N ASN A 100 -5.40 -14.18 -3.37
CA ASN A 100 -5.55 -13.05 -2.50
C ASN A 100 -7.02 -12.64 -2.30
N ALA A 101 -7.83 -12.64 -3.37
CA ALA A 101 -9.24 -12.28 -3.30
C ALA A 101 -10.05 -13.23 -2.39
N PHE A 102 -9.86 -14.53 -2.53
CA PHE A 102 -10.54 -15.54 -1.70
C PHE A 102 -10.07 -15.48 -0.25
N SER A 103 -8.76 -15.37 -0.01
CA SER A 103 -8.21 -15.23 1.33
C SER A 103 -8.77 -13.99 2.06
N ILE A 104 -8.85 -12.85 1.36
CA ILE A 104 -9.44 -11.62 1.92
C ILE A 104 -10.93 -11.83 2.24
N ALA A 105 -11.65 -12.46 1.31
CA ALA A 105 -13.07 -12.71 1.49
C ALA A 105 -13.36 -13.65 2.66
N GLU A 106 -12.43 -14.57 2.95
CA GLU A 106 -12.52 -15.49 4.09
C GLU A 106 -12.36 -14.74 5.42
N TYR A 107 -11.22 -14.05 5.66
CA TYR A 107 -10.99 -13.45 6.98
C TYR A 107 -11.83 -12.19 7.26
N LEU A 108 -12.35 -11.51 6.23
CA LEU A 108 -13.30 -10.41 6.40
C LEU A 108 -14.77 -10.89 6.43
N ASP A 109 -15.01 -12.17 6.21
CA ASP A 109 -16.35 -12.75 6.14
C ASP A 109 -17.23 -12.04 5.10
N ILE A 110 -16.69 -11.88 3.87
CA ILE A 110 -17.38 -11.20 2.77
C ILE A 110 -18.41 -12.14 2.15
N THR A 111 -19.63 -11.66 2.02
CA THR A 111 -20.75 -12.34 1.36
C THR A 111 -21.27 -11.52 0.17
N ALA A 112 -22.21 -12.07 -0.58
CA ALA A 112 -22.89 -11.37 -1.67
C ALA A 112 -23.73 -10.16 -1.20
N GLU A 113 -24.04 -10.08 0.08
CA GLU A 113 -24.81 -8.99 0.69
C GLU A 113 -23.95 -7.75 0.99
N GLU A 114 -22.63 -7.86 0.88
CA GLU A 114 -21.73 -6.75 1.10
C GLU A 114 -21.85 -5.67 0.02
N ARG A 115 -21.67 -4.42 0.45
CA ARG A 115 -21.75 -3.23 -0.42
C ARG A 115 -20.58 -2.29 -0.11
N PRO A 116 -19.33 -2.65 -0.51
CA PRO A 116 -18.16 -1.81 -0.26
C PRO A 116 -18.23 -0.54 -1.08
N ILE A 117 -17.88 0.61 -0.47
CA ILE A 117 -17.63 1.84 -1.22
C ILE A 117 -16.17 1.92 -1.66
N THR A 118 -15.93 2.26 -2.93
CA THR A 118 -14.58 2.46 -3.46
C THR A 118 -14.02 3.80 -2.98
N SER A 119 -13.22 3.79 -1.94
CA SER A 119 -12.52 4.95 -1.38
C SER A 119 -11.05 5.03 -1.81
N LEU A 120 -10.55 3.99 -2.47
CA LEU A 120 -9.18 3.85 -2.95
C LEU A 120 -9.17 3.59 -4.46
N PRO A 121 -8.19 4.13 -5.20
CA PRO A 121 -8.12 3.94 -6.65
C PRO A 121 -7.80 2.48 -7.01
N MET A 122 -8.37 2.00 -8.13
CA MET A 122 -8.20 0.62 -8.58
C MET A 122 -6.81 0.32 -9.20
N TYR A 123 -6.03 1.33 -9.55
CA TYR A 123 -4.63 1.15 -9.95
C TYR A 123 -3.68 0.94 -8.75
N TYR A 124 -4.17 1.14 -7.55
CA TYR A 124 -3.48 0.82 -6.31
C TYR A 124 -3.88 -0.58 -5.83
N SER A 125 -2.89 -1.44 -5.55
CA SER A 125 -3.13 -2.84 -5.20
C SER A 125 -4.14 -3.03 -4.06
N PHE A 126 -4.13 -2.17 -3.03
CA PHE A 126 -5.10 -2.22 -1.94
C PHE A 126 -6.53 -1.92 -2.44
N GLY A 127 -6.72 -0.85 -3.24
CA GLY A 127 -8.03 -0.53 -3.81
C GLY A 127 -8.55 -1.64 -4.73
N LEU A 128 -7.69 -2.20 -5.56
CA LEU A 128 -8.02 -3.32 -6.43
C LEU A 128 -8.39 -4.58 -5.64
N SER A 129 -7.70 -4.85 -4.52
CA SER A 129 -8.01 -6.00 -3.67
C SER A 129 -9.40 -5.92 -3.03
N VAL A 130 -9.89 -4.71 -2.72
CA VAL A 130 -11.29 -4.50 -2.28
C VAL A 130 -12.26 -4.91 -3.38
N ILE A 131 -12.01 -4.48 -4.62
CA ILE A 131 -12.85 -4.85 -5.77
C ILE A 131 -12.85 -6.37 -5.95
N ASN A 132 -11.67 -6.98 -6.05
CA ASN A 132 -11.53 -8.41 -6.33
C ASN A 132 -12.19 -9.29 -5.25
N SER A 133 -11.93 -9.01 -3.97
CA SER A 133 -12.45 -9.81 -2.86
C SER A 133 -13.99 -9.76 -2.76
N HIS A 134 -14.60 -8.66 -3.16
CA HIS A 134 -16.06 -8.54 -3.15
C HIS A 134 -16.70 -9.11 -4.43
N VAL A 135 -16.06 -8.92 -5.59
CA VAL A 135 -16.56 -9.47 -6.87
C VAL A 135 -16.58 -11.00 -6.86
N VAL A 136 -15.55 -11.68 -6.30
CA VAL A 136 -15.54 -13.16 -6.22
C VAL A 136 -16.65 -13.72 -5.32
N LYS A 137 -17.27 -12.89 -4.49
CA LYS A 137 -18.42 -13.24 -3.65
C LYS A 137 -19.76 -12.75 -4.21
N GLY A 138 -19.76 -12.09 -5.37
CA GLY A 138 -20.98 -11.56 -5.98
C GLY A 138 -21.53 -10.31 -5.28
N ALA A 139 -20.74 -9.62 -4.49
CA ALA A 139 -21.13 -8.42 -3.75
C ALA A 139 -21.31 -7.21 -4.68
N THR A 140 -22.15 -6.25 -4.27
CA THR A 140 -22.43 -5.04 -5.03
C THR A 140 -21.43 -3.93 -4.73
N LEU A 141 -20.61 -3.54 -5.69
CA LEU A 141 -19.64 -2.45 -5.53
C LEU A 141 -20.31 -1.06 -5.64
N LEU A 142 -20.10 -0.19 -4.66
CA LEU A 142 -20.47 1.21 -4.71
C LEU A 142 -19.30 2.03 -5.30
N LEU A 143 -19.35 2.29 -6.60
CA LEU A 143 -18.27 3.00 -7.31
C LEU A 143 -18.40 4.51 -7.09
N SER A 144 -17.50 5.11 -6.34
CA SER A 144 -17.47 6.54 -6.08
C SER A 144 -16.24 7.20 -6.73
N LYS A 145 -16.48 8.34 -7.39
CA LYS A 145 -15.41 9.27 -7.83
C LYS A 145 -15.19 10.39 -6.79
N ARG A 146 -15.98 10.41 -5.72
CA ARG A 146 -15.98 11.45 -4.69
C ARG A 146 -15.05 11.08 -3.56
N GLY A 147 -14.41 12.09 -3.00
CA GLY A 147 -13.54 11.94 -1.84
C GLY A 147 -14.27 12.11 -0.51
N LEU A 148 -13.62 11.77 0.59
CA LEU A 148 -14.15 11.84 1.96
C LEU A 148 -14.61 13.24 2.38
N MET A 149 -14.07 14.30 1.75
CA MET A 149 -14.44 15.69 2.06
C MET A 149 -15.73 16.13 1.36
N GLU A 150 -16.23 15.33 0.43
CA GLU A 150 -17.41 15.63 -0.36
C GLU A 150 -18.65 14.99 0.27
N LYS A 151 -19.72 15.77 0.45
CA LYS A 151 -20.97 15.30 1.03
C LYS A 151 -21.60 14.14 0.24
N GLU A 152 -21.41 14.15 -1.07
CA GLU A 152 -21.92 13.14 -2.00
C GLU A 152 -21.34 11.73 -1.72
N PHE A 153 -20.09 11.64 -1.23
CA PHE A 153 -19.51 10.37 -0.79
C PHE A 153 -20.32 9.76 0.36
N TRP A 154 -20.62 10.55 1.37
CA TRP A 154 -21.37 10.12 2.56
C TRP A 154 -22.83 9.83 2.25
N ASN A 155 -23.45 10.65 1.39
CA ASN A 155 -24.80 10.41 0.92
C ASN A 155 -24.88 9.07 0.18
N MET A 156 -23.95 8.79 -0.74
CA MET A 156 -23.90 7.50 -1.44
C MET A 156 -23.72 6.34 -0.47
N LEU A 157 -22.80 6.45 0.50
CA LEU A 157 -22.58 5.42 1.49
C LEU A 157 -23.86 5.12 2.29
N LYS A 158 -24.58 6.15 2.71
CA LYS A 158 -25.81 6.01 3.49
C LYS A 158 -26.99 5.54 2.66
N GLU A 159 -27.30 6.20 1.54
CA GLU A 159 -28.47 5.93 0.70
C GLU A 159 -28.38 4.56 0.02
N GLN A 160 -27.19 4.16 -0.38
CA GLN A 160 -26.91 2.85 -0.99
C GLN A 160 -26.62 1.76 0.04
N LYS A 161 -26.81 2.03 1.35
CA LYS A 161 -26.57 1.08 2.44
C LYS A 161 -25.17 0.44 2.36
N GLY A 162 -24.14 1.28 2.23
CA GLY A 162 -22.77 0.82 2.16
C GLY A 162 -22.34 0.11 3.45
N THR A 163 -21.77 -1.08 3.31
CA THR A 163 -21.46 -1.97 4.46
C THR A 163 -20.02 -1.93 4.86
N SER A 164 -19.12 -1.53 3.96
CA SER A 164 -17.71 -1.49 4.29
C SER A 164 -16.97 -0.35 3.57
N MET A 165 -15.91 0.13 4.23
CA MET A 165 -14.97 1.11 3.65
C MET A 165 -13.53 0.77 4.02
N SER A 166 -12.62 1.15 3.14
CA SER A 166 -11.19 0.89 3.26
C SER A 166 -10.41 2.20 3.23
N GLY A 167 -9.32 2.30 3.99
CA GLY A 167 -8.52 3.51 4.00
C GLY A 167 -7.04 3.28 4.31
N VAL A 168 -6.23 4.24 3.88
CA VAL A 168 -4.83 4.39 4.27
C VAL A 168 -4.72 5.26 5.53
N PRO A 169 -3.57 5.36 6.22
CA PRO A 169 -3.45 6.17 7.43
C PRO A 169 -4.02 7.58 7.30
N TYR A 170 -3.74 8.28 6.20
CA TYR A 170 -4.30 9.60 5.93
C TYR A 170 -5.83 9.62 5.92
N THR A 171 -6.47 8.57 5.40
CA THR A 171 -7.93 8.42 5.43
C THR A 171 -8.44 8.46 6.87
N PHE A 172 -7.79 7.74 7.79
CA PHE A 172 -8.17 7.66 9.20
C PHE A 172 -7.90 8.96 9.96
N GLU A 173 -6.82 9.68 9.64
CA GLU A 173 -6.59 11.04 10.14
C GLU A 173 -7.74 11.98 9.73
N MET A 174 -8.18 11.91 8.46
CA MET A 174 -9.30 12.71 7.96
C MET A 174 -10.63 12.31 8.60
N LEU A 175 -10.91 11.01 8.75
CA LEU A 175 -12.10 10.51 9.44
C LEU A 175 -12.17 11.01 10.88
N HIS A 176 -11.05 11.00 11.59
CA HIS A 176 -10.97 11.54 12.95
C HIS A 176 -11.27 13.05 12.98
N ARG A 177 -10.69 13.85 12.06
CA ARG A 177 -10.97 15.29 11.92
C ARG A 177 -12.43 15.58 11.57
N LEU A 178 -13.04 14.75 10.72
CA LEU A 178 -14.46 14.84 10.33
C LEU A 178 -15.42 14.38 11.45
N ARG A 179 -14.88 13.96 12.60
CA ARG A 179 -15.66 13.43 13.73
C ARG A 179 -16.53 12.22 13.32
N PHE A 180 -15.91 11.28 12.60
CA PHE A 180 -16.54 10.06 12.08
C PHE A 180 -17.43 9.35 13.12
N GLN A 181 -17.03 9.34 14.39
CA GLN A 181 -17.79 8.74 15.50
C GLN A 181 -19.18 9.39 15.75
N ARG A 182 -19.48 10.52 15.11
CA ARG A 182 -20.78 11.22 15.19
C ARG A 182 -21.65 11.01 13.97
N MET A 183 -21.14 10.31 12.96
CA MET A 183 -21.88 10.05 11.73
C MET A 183 -22.86 8.91 11.94
N ASP A 184 -24.08 9.09 11.44
CA ASP A 184 -25.11 8.06 11.44
C ASP A 184 -24.96 7.21 10.17
N LEU A 185 -24.32 6.05 10.31
CA LEU A 185 -24.02 5.09 9.24
C LEU A 185 -24.45 3.68 9.66
N PRO A 186 -25.76 3.41 9.72
CA PRO A 186 -26.30 2.21 10.37
C PRO A 186 -25.96 0.92 9.63
N ASP A 187 -25.72 0.96 8.33
CA ASP A 187 -25.39 -0.22 7.53
C ASP A 187 -23.88 -0.52 7.49
N LEU A 188 -23.02 0.43 7.94
CA LEU A 188 -21.57 0.26 7.92
C LEU A 188 -21.12 -0.73 8.99
N ARG A 189 -20.60 -1.88 8.57
CA ARG A 189 -20.21 -3.01 9.42
C ARG A 189 -18.72 -3.19 9.54
N THR A 190 -17.96 -2.91 8.46
CA THR A 190 -16.54 -3.22 8.40
C THR A 190 -15.72 -2.03 7.93
N ILE A 191 -14.66 -1.72 8.67
CA ILE A 191 -13.69 -0.67 8.32
C ILE A 191 -12.31 -1.33 8.29
N THR A 192 -11.56 -1.12 7.20
CA THR A 192 -10.25 -1.74 7.03
C THR A 192 -9.16 -0.71 6.77
N GLN A 193 -8.02 -0.87 7.43
CA GLN A 193 -6.86 -0.01 7.31
C GLN A 193 -5.66 -0.80 6.79
N ALA A 194 -4.95 -0.26 5.80
CA ALA A 194 -3.65 -0.76 5.33
C ALA A 194 -2.87 0.35 4.59
N GLY A 195 -1.75 -0.04 3.99
CA GLY A 195 -0.97 0.85 3.11
C GLY A 195 0.04 1.74 3.82
N GLY A 196 0.12 1.65 5.13
CA GLY A 196 1.10 2.34 5.98
C GLY A 196 0.79 2.11 7.45
N LYS A 197 1.74 2.44 8.33
CA LYS A 197 1.54 2.35 9.78
C LYS A 197 0.58 3.47 10.22
N LEU A 198 -0.56 3.09 10.79
CA LEU A 198 -1.47 4.02 11.46
C LEU A 198 -0.92 4.35 12.85
N ASN A 199 -1.13 5.57 13.31
CA ASN A 199 -0.76 6.00 14.66
C ASN A 199 -1.53 5.18 15.71
N ASP A 200 -0.85 4.75 16.75
CA ASP A 200 -1.41 3.86 17.78
C ASP A 200 -2.64 4.47 18.48
N ASN A 201 -2.65 5.79 18.74
CA ASN A 201 -3.82 6.48 19.31
C ASN A 201 -5.04 6.44 18.36
N LEU A 202 -4.82 6.48 17.05
CA LEU A 202 -5.90 6.34 16.07
C LEU A 202 -6.39 4.91 15.98
N ILE A 203 -5.50 3.91 16.09
CA ILE A 203 -5.89 2.50 16.16
C ILE A 203 -6.81 2.30 17.36
N GLU A 204 -6.38 2.75 18.54
CA GLU A 204 -7.18 2.68 19.76
C GLU A 204 -8.54 3.37 19.61
N PHE A 205 -8.54 4.61 19.09
CA PHE A 205 -9.76 5.39 18.87
C PHE A 205 -10.77 4.64 17.98
N PHE A 206 -10.33 4.13 16.82
CA PHE A 206 -11.23 3.44 15.89
C PHE A 206 -11.63 2.05 16.40
N ALA A 207 -10.77 1.34 17.12
CA ALA A 207 -11.09 0.06 17.74
C ALA A 207 -12.14 0.22 18.84
N LEU A 208 -12.01 1.21 19.75
CA LEU A 208 -13.01 1.53 20.77
C LEU A 208 -14.34 1.95 20.15
N HIS A 209 -14.30 2.76 19.09
CA HIS A 209 -15.51 3.12 18.36
C HIS A 209 -16.20 1.90 17.76
N ALA A 210 -15.45 1.04 17.07
CA ALA A 210 -15.97 -0.18 16.47
C ALA A 210 -16.59 -1.12 17.51
N GLN A 211 -15.92 -1.30 18.66
CA GLN A 211 -16.45 -2.09 19.77
C GLN A 211 -17.80 -1.54 20.28
N LYS A 212 -17.88 -0.21 20.43
CA LYS A 212 -19.11 0.47 20.92
C LYS A 212 -20.27 0.36 19.93
N THR A 213 -20.00 0.37 18.63
CA THR A 213 -21.01 0.40 17.55
C THR A 213 -21.33 -0.98 16.98
N GLY A 214 -20.62 -2.02 17.40
CA GLY A 214 -20.73 -3.36 16.81
C GLY A 214 -20.08 -3.49 15.43
N GLN A 215 -19.28 -2.51 15.02
CA GLN A 215 -18.51 -2.55 13.79
C GLN A 215 -17.23 -3.40 13.95
N ARG A 216 -16.62 -3.80 12.84
CA ARG A 216 -15.34 -4.51 12.80
C ARG A 216 -14.26 -3.59 12.24
N PHE A 217 -13.20 -3.36 12.99
CA PHE A 217 -12.06 -2.57 12.54
C PHE A 217 -10.82 -3.47 12.41
N PHE A 218 -10.34 -3.60 11.17
CA PHE A 218 -9.18 -4.43 10.86
C PHE A 218 -7.97 -3.56 10.50
N VAL A 219 -6.83 -3.83 11.12
CA VAL A 219 -5.51 -3.36 10.70
C VAL A 219 -4.89 -4.46 9.86
N MET A 220 -4.33 -4.11 8.69
CA MET A 220 -3.78 -5.06 7.74
C MET A 220 -2.43 -4.59 7.21
N TYR A 221 -1.63 -5.55 6.75
CA TYR A 221 -0.35 -5.29 6.14
C TYR A 221 -0.23 -6.03 4.81
N GLY A 222 0.53 -5.44 3.86
CA GLY A 222 0.83 -6.07 2.60
C GLY A 222 1.63 -5.16 1.67
N GLN A 223 2.02 -5.75 0.54
CA GLN A 223 2.79 -5.12 -0.52
C GLN A 223 2.20 -5.49 -1.88
N THR A 224 2.46 -4.66 -2.90
CA THR A 224 2.03 -4.95 -4.27
C THR A 224 2.63 -6.26 -4.78
N GLU A 225 3.85 -6.57 -4.36
CA GLU A 225 4.61 -7.78 -4.65
C GLU A 225 3.96 -9.07 -4.09
N ALA A 226 2.99 -8.93 -3.20
CA ALA A 226 2.12 -10.03 -2.75
C ALA A 226 0.64 -9.75 -3.06
N THR A 227 0.36 -9.16 -4.21
CA THR A 227 -0.96 -8.85 -4.78
C THR A 227 -1.73 -7.77 -4.00
N ALA A 228 -1.59 -7.71 -2.71
CA ALA A 228 -1.99 -6.61 -1.83
C ALA A 228 -1.78 -6.95 -0.35
N ARG A 229 -2.43 -8.00 0.16
CA ARG A 229 -2.54 -8.25 1.59
C ARG A 229 -1.84 -9.54 1.95
N MET A 230 -1.06 -9.48 3.03
CA MET A 230 -0.24 -10.57 3.55
C MET A 230 -0.62 -10.94 4.98
N SER A 231 -1.14 -9.98 5.76
CA SER A 231 -1.63 -10.21 7.12
C SER A 231 -2.77 -9.29 7.50
N TYR A 232 -3.46 -9.68 8.55
CA TYR A 232 -4.51 -8.91 9.20
C TYR A 232 -4.45 -9.09 10.70
N LEU A 233 -4.81 -8.06 11.45
CA LEU A 233 -5.06 -8.14 12.89
C LEU A 233 -6.53 -8.45 13.09
N PRO A 234 -6.88 -9.60 13.66
CA PRO A 234 -8.27 -9.93 14.00
C PRO A 234 -8.89 -8.79 14.82
N TYR A 235 -10.05 -8.30 14.42
CA TYR A 235 -10.65 -7.10 15.02
C TYR A 235 -10.90 -7.23 16.53
N GLN A 236 -11.10 -8.45 17.03
CA GLN A 236 -11.24 -8.73 18.46
C GLN A 236 -9.96 -8.47 19.25
N GLN A 237 -8.80 -8.54 18.58
CA GLN A 237 -7.48 -8.40 19.18
C GLN A 237 -6.87 -7.00 18.98
N THR A 238 -7.58 -6.09 18.29
CA THR A 238 -7.00 -4.81 17.89
C THR A 238 -6.58 -3.95 19.08
N LEU A 239 -7.33 -3.97 20.19
CA LEU A 239 -6.99 -3.22 21.41
C LEU A 239 -5.85 -3.87 22.20
N ASP A 240 -5.76 -5.20 22.22
CA ASP A 240 -4.72 -5.92 22.95
C ASP A 240 -3.39 -5.96 22.20
N LYS A 241 -3.41 -5.81 20.87
CA LYS A 241 -2.25 -5.94 19.98
C LYS A 241 -2.01 -4.65 19.16
N ILE A 242 -2.19 -3.47 19.77
CA ILE A 242 -1.94 -2.18 19.10
C ILE A 242 -0.54 -2.14 18.52
N GLY A 243 -0.42 -1.67 17.27
CA GLY A 243 0.85 -1.60 16.53
C GLY A 243 1.26 -2.88 15.80
N SER A 244 0.54 -3.99 16.04
CA SER A 244 0.75 -5.24 15.29
C SER A 244 0.21 -5.16 13.87
N ILE A 245 0.88 -5.85 12.95
CA ILE A 245 0.36 -6.17 11.61
C ILE A 245 -0.49 -7.45 11.60
N GLY A 246 -0.66 -8.08 12.76
CA GLY A 246 -1.48 -9.28 12.95
C GLY A 246 -0.79 -10.59 12.60
N ILE A 247 -1.60 -11.50 12.08
CA ILE A 247 -1.22 -12.86 11.66
C ILE A 247 -1.32 -12.98 10.13
N PRO A 248 -0.64 -13.95 9.49
CA PRO A 248 -0.77 -14.20 8.06
C PRO A 248 -2.23 -14.43 7.64
N ILE A 249 -2.56 -13.99 6.42
CA ILE A 249 -3.87 -14.30 5.81
C ILE A 249 -4.02 -15.81 5.57
N PRO A 250 -5.25 -16.35 5.45
CA PRO A 250 -5.47 -17.74 5.06
C PRO A 250 -4.67 -18.12 3.81
N GLY A 251 -3.95 -19.24 3.88
CA GLY A 251 -3.03 -19.69 2.84
C GLY A 251 -1.67 -19.01 2.82
N GLY A 252 -1.43 -18.03 3.69
CA GLY A 252 -0.14 -17.36 3.85
C GLY A 252 0.66 -17.85 5.06
N ARG A 253 1.96 -17.61 5.06
CA ARG A 253 2.87 -17.91 6.19
C ARG A 253 3.97 -16.85 6.27
N PHE A 254 4.30 -16.42 7.48
CA PHE A 254 5.47 -15.60 7.77
C PHE A 254 6.63 -16.43 8.34
N MET A 255 7.83 -15.95 8.07
CA MET A 255 9.08 -16.42 8.66
C MET A 255 9.96 -15.20 8.94
N LEU A 256 10.70 -15.21 10.05
CA LEU A 256 11.75 -14.21 10.32
C LEU A 256 13.10 -14.82 9.98
N MET A 257 13.92 -14.08 9.24
CA MET A 257 15.27 -14.52 8.84
C MET A 257 16.35 -13.56 9.33
N ASP A 258 17.47 -14.12 9.74
CA ASP A 258 18.68 -13.36 10.05
C ASP A 258 19.43 -12.92 8.78
N ASP A 259 20.55 -12.19 8.93
CA ASP A 259 21.38 -11.75 7.81
C ASP A 259 22.09 -12.91 7.08
N LEU A 260 22.18 -14.09 7.70
CA LEU A 260 22.75 -15.33 7.12
C LEU A 260 21.67 -16.22 6.49
N ARG A 261 20.41 -15.77 6.47
CA ARG A 261 19.23 -16.49 5.99
C ARG A 261 18.86 -17.73 6.81
N ASN A 262 19.21 -17.75 8.11
CA ASN A 262 18.67 -18.73 9.03
C ASN A 262 17.34 -18.25 9.59
N GLU A 263 16.43 -19.20 9.84
CA GLU A 263 15.15 -18.89 10.48
C GLU A 263 15.35 -18.47 11.95
N ILE A 264 14.70 -17.39 12.35
CA ILE A 264 14.63 -16.93 13.73
C ILE A 264 13.31 -17.42 14.34
N THR A 265 13.42 -18.34 15.30
CA THR A 265 12.25 -18.88 16.03
C THR A 265 12.09 -18.26 17.42
N GLU A 266 13.06 -17.49 17.87
CA GLU A 266 13.09 -16.86 19.19
C GLU A 266 12.15 -15.66 19.22
N THR A 267 11.18 -15.69 20.17
CA THR A 267 10.20 -14.62 20.39
C THR A 267 10.88 -13.30 20.76
N GLY A 268 10.42 -12.21 20.15
CA GLY A 268 10.95 -10.87 20.40
C GLY A 268 12.26 -10.56 19.67
N LYS A 269 12.89 -11.53 19.01
CA LYS A 269 14.06 -11.27 18.19
C LYS A 269 13.67 -10.72 16.82
N SER A 270 14.42 -9.71 16.36
CA SER A 270 14.15 -9.07 15.07
C SER A 270 14.81 -9.83 13.92
N GLY A 271 14.10 -9.98 12.81
CA GLY A 271 14.60 -10.51 11.55
C GLY A 271 13.91 -9.92 10.34
N GLU A 272 14.44 -10.19 9.15
CA GLU A 272 13.76 -9.85 7.91
C GLU A 272 12.48 -10.69 7.80
N LEU A 273 11.36 -10.01 7.59
CA LEU A 273 10.08 -10.68 7.36
C LEU A 273 10.05 -11.28 5.96
N VAL A 274 9.90 -12.59 5.88
CA VAL A 274 9.71 -13.32 4.62
C VAL A 274 8.28 -13.89 4.61
N TYR A 275 7.58 -13.66 3.51
CA TYR A 275 6.22 -14.12 3.31
C TYR A 275 6.18 -15.25 2.29
N PHE A 276 5.35 -16.26 2.55
CA PHE A 276 5.05 -17.35 1.63
C PHE A 276 3.55 -17.40 1.39
N GLY A 277 3.15 -17.51 0.12
CA GLY A 277 1.74 -17.61 -0.27
C GLY A 277 1.55 -17.61 -1.79
N GLU A 278 0.44 -18.18 -2.24
CA GLU A 278 0.06 -18.22 -3.66
C GLU A 278 -0.22 -16.82 -4.25
N ASN A 279 -0.40 -15.82 -3.42
CA ASN A 279 -0.60 -14.43 -3.82
C ASN A 279 0.71 -13.66 -4.04
N VAL A 280 1.88 -14.27 -3.87
CA VAL A 280 3.19 -13.68 -4.20
C VAL A 280 3.31 -13.56 -5.71
N SER A 281 3.74 -12.39 -6.18
CA SER A 281 3.88 -12.04 -7.59
C SER A 281 4.86 -12.94 -8.34
N LEU A 282 4.76 -12.98 -9.66
CA LEU A 282 5.72 -13.68 -10.54
C LEU A 282 7.11 -13.02 -10.54
N GLY A 283 7.25 -11.80 -10.08
CA GLY A 283 8.46 -11.00 -10.14
C GLY A 283 8.20 -9.61 -10.69
N TYR A 284 9.24 -8.96 -11.19
CA TYR A 284 9.14 -7.62 -11.78
C TYR A 284 9.27 -7.67 -13.31
N ALA A 285 8.80 -6.61 -13.96
CA ALA A 285 9.13 -6.29 -15.35
C ALA A 285 9.73 -4.90 -15.43
N GLU A 286 10.87 -4.78 -16.10
CA GLU A 286 11.57 -3.53 -16.42
C GLU A 286 11.62 -3.29 -17.94
N SER A 287 11.22 -4.28 -18.75
CA SER A 287 11.16 -4.24 -20.20
C SER A 287 9.97 -5.08 -20.70
N GLN A 288 9.69 -5.01 -22.00
CA GLN A 288 8.68 -5.83 -22.66
C GLN A 288 9.06 -7.32 -22.59
N ASP A 289 10.34 -7.65 -22.74
CA ASP A 289 10.84 -9.03 -22.72
C ASP A 289 10.59 -9.71 -21.37
N ASP A 290 10.59 -8.94 -20.27
CA ASP A 290 10.32 -9.49 -18.93
C ASP A 290 8.88 -9.99 -18.78
N LEU A 291 7.97 -9.59 -19.68
CA LEU A 291 6.58 -10.07 -19.67
C LEU A 291 6.45 -11.55 -20.11
N LEU A 292 7.51 -12.13 -20.68
CA LEU A 292 7.62 -13.54 -21.02
C LEU A 292 8.11 -14.40 -19.86
N LEU A 293 8.72 -13.80 -18.83
CA LEU A 293 9.32 -14.53 -17.72
C LEU A 293 8.22 -15.23 -16.89
N GLY A 294 8.51 -16.45 -16.46
CA GLY A 294 7.67 -17.22 -15.54
C GLY A 294 7.73 -16.71 -14.10
N ASP A 295 7.39 -17.57 -13.15
CA ASP A 295 7.43 -17.26 -11.71
C ASP A 295 8.87 -17.34 -11.18
N GLU A 296 9.45 -16.15 -10.92
CA GLU A 296 10.79 -16.01 -10.36
C GLU A 296 10.77 -16.08 -8.83
N ASN A 297 9.65 -15.74 -8.20
CA ASN A 297 9.51 -15.69 -6.75
C ASN A 297 9.10 -17.03 -6.13
N GLN A 298 8.47 -17.91 -6.89
CA GLN A 298 8.04 -19.24 -6.46
C GLN A 298 7.25 -19.21 -5.13
N GLY A 299 6.34 -18.25 -5.02
CA GLY A 299 5.51 -18.09 -3.83
C GLY A 299 6.26 -17.57 -2.58
N CYS A 300 7.50 -17.08 -2.69
CA CYS A 300 8.33 -16.59 -1.59
C CYS A 300 8.70 -15.12 -1.82
N LEU A 301 8.45 -14.26 -0.83
CA LEU A 301 8.75 -12.83 -0.87
C LEU A 301 9.57 -12.41 0.34
N ALA A 302 10.83 -12.00 0.12
CA ALA A 302 11.60 -11.24 1.09
C ALA A 302 11.09 -9.79 1.08
N THR A 303 10.35 -9.39 2.13
CA THR A 303 9.60 -8.13 2.12
C THR A 303 10.48 -6.89 2.20
N GLY A 304 11.71 -7.05 2.68
CA GLY A 304 12.60 -5.94 3.04
C GLY A 304 12.17 -5.20 4.31
N ASP A 305 11.13 -5.64 4.98
CA ASP A 305 10.73 -5.13 6.30
C ASP A 305 11.36 -6.00 7.40
N ILE A 306 11.75 -5.37 8.49
CA ILE A 306 12.27 -6.06 9.69
C ILE A 306 11.10 -6.15 10.68
N ALA A 307 10.86 -7.35 11.18
CA ALA A 307 9.77 -7.62 12.09
C ALA A 307 10.22 -8.41 13.32
N GLN A 308 9.34 -8.45 14.31
CA GLN A 308 9.39 -9.31 15.49
C GLN A 308 8.06 -10.04 15.61
N VAL A 309 8.07 -11.19 16.29
CA VAL A 309 6.86 -11.94 16.66
C VAL A 309 6.76 -12.01 18.17
N ASP A 310 5.55 -11.81 18.71
CA ASP A 310 5.30 -11.99 20.14
C ASP A 310 4.99 -13.46 20.50
N SER A 311 4.78 -13.74 21.80
CA SER A 311 4.48 -15.08 22.30
C SER A 311 3.16 -15.67 21.78
N ASP A 312 2.26 -14.81 21.32
CA ASP A 312 0.94 -15.21 20.80
C ASP A 312 0.92 -15.33 19.27
N GLY A 313 2.08 -15.14 18.61
CA GLY A 313 2.23 -15.28 17.17
C GLY A 313 1.84 -14.03 16.36
N TYR A 314 1.70 -12.86 16.99
CA TYR A 314 1.42 -11.60 16.30
C TYR A 314 2.72 -10.90 15.89
N TYR A 315 2.76 -10.43 14.65
CA TYR A 315 3.92 -9.79 14.07
C TYR A 315 3.87 -8.26 14.18
N TYR A 316 5.05 -7.64 14.39
CA TYR A 316 5.22 -6.20 14.51
C TYR A 316 6.34 -5.74 13.58
N ILE A 317 6.07 -4.77 12.70
CA ILE A 317 7.12 -4.16 11.89
C ILE A 317 7.92 -3.18 12.76
N VAL A 318 9.22 -3.41 12.86
CA VAL A 318 10.14 -2.58 13.65
C VAL A 318 11.06 -1.73 12.78
N GLY A 319 11.06 -1.92 11.46
CA GLY A 319 11.82 -1.10 10.52
C GLY A 319 11.92 -1.69 9.12
N ARG A 320 12.75 -1.07 8.27
CA ARG A 320 13.03 -1.54 6.91
C ARG A 320 14.51 -1.83 6.70
N LYS A 321 14.81 -2.92 6.00
CA LYS A 321 16.18 -3.35 5.74
C LYS A 321 17.00 -2.29 4.99
N LYS A 322 16.40 -1.57 4.06
CA LYS A 322 17.02 -0.49 3.28
C LYS A 322 17.06 0.87 4.01
N ARG A 323 16.46 0.98 5.20
CA ARG A 323 16.43 2.22 6.00
C ARG A 323 17.31 2.15 7.23
N PHE A 324 18.42 1.41 7.13
CA PHE A 324 19.52 1.43 8.08
C PHE A 324 20.69 2.22 7.51
N ILE A 325 21.32 2.98 8.36
CA ILE A 325 22.61 3.64 8.10
C ILE A 325 23.62 3.21 9.16
N LYS A 326 24.89 3.30 8.85
CA LYS A 326 25.95 3.09 9.82
C LYS A 326 26.45 4.47 10.27
N ILE A 327 26.36 4.78 11.56
CA ILE A 327 26.89 6.01 12.13
C ILE A 327 28.01 5.63 13.10
N PHE A 328 29.25 5.97 12.78
CA PHE A 328 30.44 5.65 13.57
C PHE A 328 30.49 4.17 13.97
N GLY A 329 30.14 3.29 13.03
CA GLY A 329 30.11 1.84 13.23
C GLY A 329 28.82 1.29 13.85
N ASN A 330 27.96 2.14 14.39
CA ASN A 330 26.66 1.73 14.95
C ASN A 330 25.60 1.61 13.83
N ARG A 331 24.89 0.49 13.79
CA ARG A 331 23.75 0.31 12.87
C ARG A 331 22.53 1.06 13.42
N VAL A 332 22.08 2.11 12.74
CA VAL A 332 20.97 2.95 13.13
C VAL A 332 19.79 2.75 12.18
N ASN A 333 18.64 2.45 12.75
CA ASN A 333 17.39 2.32 12.01
C ASN A 333 16.70 3.68 11.90
N LEU A 334 16.55 4.20 10.69
CA LEU A 334 15.91 5.50 10.43
C LEU A 334 14.42 5.49 10.79
N ASP A 335 13.71 4.36 10.60
CA ASP A 335 12.29 4.26 10.96
C ASP A 335 12.09 4.26 12.48
N ALA A 336 12.93 3.53 13.22
CA ALA A 336 12.90 3.55 14.68
C ALA A 336 13.25 4.94 15.23
N SER A 337 14.26 5.61 14.65
CA SER A 337 14.64 6.97 15.01
C SER A 337 13.49 7.96 14.75
N GLU A 338 12.79 7.79 13.62
CA GLU A 338 11.62 8.61 13.27
C GLU A 338 10.46 8.40 14.26
N GLN A 339 10.23 7.17 14.70
CA GLN A 339 9.22 6.87 15.73
C GLN A 339 9.56 7.50 17.09
N LEU A 340 10.82 7.40 17.52
CA LEU A 340 11.30 8.04 18.75
C LEU A 340 11.10 9.57 18.71
N LEU A 341 11.38 10.17 17.56
CA LEU A 341 11.18 11.61 17.37
C LEU A 341 9.70 11.97 17.36
N LYS A 342 8.85 11.24 16.63
CA LYS A 342 7.42 11.54 16.51
C LYS A 342 6.65 11.50 17.82
N ALA A 343 7.14 10.79 18.83
CA ALA A 343 6.55 10.80 20.17
C ALA A 343 6.58 12.18 20.83
N PHE A 344 7.57 13.03 20.48
CA PHE A 344 7.77 14.36 21.04
C PHE A 344 7.70 15.48 19.99
N TYR A 345 8.01 15.15 18.75
CA TYR A 345 8.05 16.03 17.58
C TYR A 345 7.29 15.36 16.42
N PRO A 346 5.94 15.46 16.40
CA PRO A 346 5.08 14.62 15.56
C PRO A 346 5.34 14.77 14.05
N ASP A 347 5.74 15.96 13.60
CA ASP A 347 5.95 16.25 12.18
C ASP A 347 7.43 16.14 11.79
N THR A 348 8.05 14.99 12.10
CA THR A 348 9.44 14.70 11.75
C THR A 348 9.56 13.50 10.85
N VAL A 349 10.54 13.53 9.94
CA VAL A 349 10.94 12.41 9.08
C VAL A 349 12.46 12.33 9.00
N CYS A 350 12.99 11.11 8.88
CA CYS A 350 14.42 10.85 8.86
C CYS A 350 14.86 10.29 7.52
N THR A 351 15.99 10.81 7.00
CA THR A 351 16.76 10.19 5.92
C THR A 351 18.22 10.10 6.36
N GLY A 352 19.07 9.50 5.55
CA GLY A 352 20.48 9.47 5.91
C GLY A 352 21.33 8.67 4.95
N ARG A 353 22.63 8.82 5.15
CA ARG A 353 23.70 8.00 4.60
C ARG A 353 24.65 7.64 5.72
N ASP A 354 25.58 6.75 5.47
CA ASP A 354 26.56 6.38 6.48
C ASP A 354 27.24 7.62 7.08
N ASP A 355 27.40 7.58 8.38
CA ASP A 355 27.91 8.63 9.26
C ASP A 355 27.09 9.92 9.35
N ARG A 356 25.90 9.99 8.72
CA ARG A 356 25.05 11.19 8.81
C ARG A 356 23.57 10.92 8.68
N MET A 357 22.79 11.28 9.69
CA MET A 357 21.34 11.28 9.68
C MET A 357 20.80 12.69 9.46
N TYR A 358 19.86 12.83 8.54
CA TYR A 358 19.12 14.08 8.28
C TYR A 358 17.70 13.92 8.82
N ILE A 359 17.28 14.90 9.61
CA ILE A 359 15.97 14.95 10.23
C ILE A 359 15.27 16.20 9.69
N TYR A 360 14.10 16.02 9.12
CA TYR A 360 13.29 17.10 8.60
C TYR A 360 12.08 17.30 9.50
N THR A 361 11.77 18.56 9.83
CA THR A 361 10.66 18.91 10.73
C THR A 361 9.87 20.08 10.17
N LEU A 362 8.56 20.13 10.46
CA LEU A 362 7.72 21.29 10.19
C LEU A 362 7.80 22.35 11.33
N GLN A 363 8.42 21.99 12.47
CA GLN A 363 8.48 22.85 13.66
C GLN A 363 9.66 23.81 13.56
N SER A 364 9.36 25.12 13.51
CA SER A 364 10.37 26.18 13.48
C SER A 364 11.04 26.38 14.84
N GLY A 365 12.36 26.58 14.84
CA GLY A 365 13.14 26.91 16.03
C GLY A 365 13.37 25.73 16.99
N LYS A 366 13.10 24.49 16.54
CA LYS A 366 13.29 23.26 17.32
C LYS A 366 14.50 22.42 16.88
N GLU A 367 15.27 22.91 15.91
CA GLU A 367 16.33 22.13 15.25
C GLU A 367 17.39 21.65 16.25
N ASP A 368 17.88 22.53 17.14
CA ASP A 368 18.90 22.18 18.13
C ASP A 368 18.35 21.27 19.23
N GLU A 369 17.11 21.48 19.64
CA GLU A 369 16.41 20.63 20.61
C GLU A 369 16.24 19.19 20.08
N ILE A 370 15.74 19.04 18.83
CA ILE A 370 15.57 17.76 18.16
C ILE A 370 16.92 17.04 17.99
N ARG A 371 17.95 17.78 17.58
CA ARG A 371 19.29 17.25 17.39
C ARG A 371 19.88 16.71 18.71
N SER A 372 19.74 17.46 19.79
CA SER A 372 20.21 17.06 21.11
C SER A 372 19.43 15.86 21.65
N PHE A 373 18.12 15.85 21.47
CA PHE A 373 17.25 14.76 21.88
C PHE A 373 17.65 13.44 21.23
N ILE A 374 17.78 13.41 19.88
CA ILE A 374 18.09 12.16 19.17
C ILE A 374 19.52 11.68 19.47
N ALA A 375 20.47 12.60 19.58
CA ALA A 375 21.85 12.29 19.95
C ALA A 375 21.91 11.58 21.31
N HIS A 376 21.20 12.11 22.30
CA HIS A 376 21.11 11.52 23.63
C HIS A 376 20.40 10.15 23.62
N LYS A 377 19.28 10.04 22.90
CA LYS A 377 18.49 8.79 22.81
C LYS A 377 19.25 7.65 22.16
N LEU A 378 20.03 7.93 21.11
CA LEU A 378 20.80 6.94 20.38
C LEU A 378 22.21 6.70 20.96
N GLY A 379 22.66 7.56 21.89
CA GLY A 379 24.02 7.50 22.43
C GLY A 379 25.10 7.79 21.39
N ILE A 380 24.79 8.60 20.38
CA ILE A 380 25.67 8.93 19.25
C ILE A 380 26.02 10.40 19.30
N HIS A 381 27.28 10.73 18.95
CA HIS A 381 27.76 12.10 18.98
C HIS A 381 26.91 13.02 18.09
N ILE A 382 26.59 14.20 18.59
CA ILE A 382 25.64 15.17 18.01
C ILE A 382 26.00 15.60 16.58
N SER A 383 27.27 15.54 16.19
CA SER A 383 27.76 15.90 14.85
C SER A 383 27.22 14.98 13.74
N ALA A 384 26.72 13.78 14.09
CA ALA A 384 26.12 12.85 13.13
C ALA A 384 24.72 13.29 12.66
N PHE A 385 24.09 14.25 13.35
CA PHE A 385 22.70 14.64 13.12
C PHE A 385 22.59 16.03 12.52
N VAL A 386 21.87 16.15 11.42
CA VAL A 386 21.52 17.42 10.77
C VAL A 386 20.00 17.56 10.82
N VAL A 387 19.52 18.60 11.47
CA VAL A 387 18.08 18.89 11.53
C VAL A 387 17.79 20.09 10.63
N ARG A 388 16.74 19.98 9.82
CA ARG A 388 16.31 21.01 8.88
C ARG A 388 14.81 21.25 9.01
N GLN A 389 14.41 22.49 9.10
CA GLN A 389 13.02 22.86 8.94
C GLN A 389 12.65 22.82 7.45
N ILE A 390 11.46 22.28 7.17
CA ILE A 390 10.83 22.30 5.84
C ILE A 390 9.39 22.77 5.96
N ASN A 391 8.82 23.28 4.87
CA ASN A 391 7.45 23.79 4.86
C ASN A 391 6.41 22.66 4.79
N GLU A 392 6.76 21.54 4.12
CA GLU A 392 5.90 20.37 4.00
C GLU A 392 6.71 19.09 3.91
N ILE A 393 6.15 17.98 4.40
CA ILE A 393 6.70 16.64 4.21
C ILE A 393 6.14 16.10 2.89
N PRO A 394 6.98 15.83 1.87
CA PRO A 394 6.52 15.35 0.58
C PRO A 394 5.86 13.97 0.74
N LYS A 395 4.62 13.84 0.27
CA LYS A 395 3.82 12.61 0.32
C LYS A 395 3.21 12.33 -1.05
N ASN A 396 3.04 11.06 -1.39
CA ASN A 396 2.29 10.66 -2.58
C ASN A 396 0.77 10.71 -2.33
N ASN A 397 -0.03 10.42 -3.37
CA ASN A 397 -1.50 10.43 -3.31
C ASN A 397 -2.08 9.44 -2.28
N SER A 398 -1.34 8.44 -1.85
CA SER A 398 -1.72 7.51 -0.78
C SER A 398 -1.21 7.92 0.61
N GLY A 399 -0.64 9.12 0.76
CA GLY A 399 -0.15 9.65 2.03
C GLY A 399 1.22 9.12 2.47
N LYS A 400 1.91 8.29 1.67
CA LYS A 400 3.25 7.80 1.96
C LYS A 400 4.30 8.89 1.74
N VAL A 401 5.25 9.01 2.68
CA VAL A 401 6.39 9.94 2.57
C VAL A 401 7.28 9.58 1.39
N LEU A 402 7.59 10.57 0.56
CA LEU A 402 8.50 10.48 -0.58
C LEU A 402 9.92 10.85 -0.14
N TYR A 403 10.60 9.95 0.55
CA TYR A 403 11.94 10.20 1.10
C TYR A 403 12.98 10.60 0.06
N ALA A 404 12.83 10.17 -1.18
CA ALA A 404 13.71 10.57 -2.28
C ALA A 404 13.62 12.07 -2.64
N HIS A 405 12.53 12.73 -2.27
CA HIS A 405 12.33 14.17 -2.49
C HIS A 405 12.87 15.04 -1.33
N LEU A 406 13.37 14.40 -0.27
CA LEU A 406 14.05 15.08 0.83
C LEU A 406 15.54 15.17 0.46
N SER A 407 16.04 16.38 0.22
CA SER A 407 17.44 16.59 -0.21
C SER A 407 18.43 16.15 0.88
N ILE A 408 19.47 15.42 0.46
CA ILE A 408 20.55 14.91 1.33
C ILE A 408 21.79 15.88 1.30
N GLU A 409 21.64 17.07 0.68
CA GLU A 409 22.71 18.06 0.58
C GLU A 409 23.02 18.78 1.89
#